data_8d32d2b865b8bfff3ff646fe39c249fb
#
_entry.id   8d32d2b865b8bfff3ff646fe39c249fb
#
_cell.length_a   1.000
_cell.length_b   1.000
_cell.length_c   1.000
_cell.angle_alpha   90.00
_cell.angle_beta   90.00
_cell.angle_gamma   90.00
#
_symmetry.space_group_name_H-M   'P 1'
#
loop_
_entity.id
_entity.type
_entity.pdbx_description
1 polymer ?
#
loop_
_entity_poly.entity_id
_entity_poly.type
_entity_poly.pdbx_seq_one_letter_code
_entity_poly.pdbx_strand_id
1 'polypeptide(L)'
;DQAINAVNYNEIAYLGNEFPVAFELQSNFSSVEKEKLEITHKGKLVYEEWLNLEANTPIAKEILIEANAEGIQYYDLSISSFKGEKNRQNNNFRLSIEVLNNTQNILILASAPHPDISALKSALETGKNYRVETALAHEFKGELEAYNLIILHQLPEKGARNKDLISRVMQSNTSVLFVTGKYTKWNSFNEMQD
;
A
#
# COMPACT_ATOMS: atom_id res chain seq x y z
N ASP A 1 -37.31 -8.89 9.38
CA ASP A 1 -36.16 -7.99 9.49
C ASP A 1 -34.97 -8.55 8.69
N GLN A 2 -34.14 -7.71 8.15
CA GLN A 2 -32.86 -8.05 7.56
C GLN A 2 -31.73 -7.59 8.50
N ALA A 3 -30.53 -8.16 8.29
CA ALA A 3 -29.39 -7.86 9.14
C ALA A 3 -28.06 -8.05 8.41
N ILE A 4 -27.10 -7.23 8.77
CA ILE A 4 -25.69 -7.45 8.49
C ILE A 4 -25.09 -8.20 9.67
N ASN A 5 -24.60 -9.40 9.43
CA ASN A 5 -24.03 -10.27 10.46
C ASN A 5 -22.59 -10.65 10.13
N ALA A 6 -21.89 -11.21 11.12
CA ALA A 6 -20.57 -11.83 10.97
C ALA A 6 -19.56 -10.95 10.20
N VAL A 7 -19.54 -9.64 10.49
CA VAL A 7 -18.60 -8.72 9.84
C VAL A 7 -17.18 -9.03 10.32
N ASN A 8 -16.30 -9.37 9.38
CA ASN A 8 -14.90 -9.69 9.61
C ASN A 8 -14.02 -8.83 8.68
N TYR A 9 -13.03 -8.17 9.26
CA TYR A 9 -12.11 -7.30 8.55
C TYR A 9 -10.82 -7.13 9.36
N ASN A 10 -9.75 -6.73 8.68
CA ASN A 10 -8.51 -6.36 9.35
C ASN A 10 -8.61 -4.93 9.88
N GLU A 11 -8.29 -4.73 11.15
CA GLU A 11 -8.27 -3.39 11.77
C GLU A 11 -7.12 -2.51 11.28
N ILE A 12 -6.12 -3.10 10.58
CA ILE A 12 -4.96 -2.41 10.02
C ILE A 12 -4.94 -2.62 8.51
N ALA A 13 -4.75 -1.54 7.77
CA ALA A 13 -4.49 -1.52 6.33
C ALA A 13 -3.28 -0.62 6.02
N TYR A 14 -2.74 -0.73 4.81
CA TYR A 14 -1.66 0.14 4.35
C TYR A 14 -2.15 1.09 3.27
N LEU A 15 -1.72 2.35 3.36
CA LEU A 15 -2.10 3.40 2.42
C LEU A 15 -1.87 2.96 0.96
N GLY A 16 -2.89 3.13 0.12
CA GLY A 16 -2.88 2.73 -1.28
C GLY A 16 -3.11 1.24 -1.54
N ASN A 17 -3.20 0.39 -0.51
CA ASN A 17 -3.53 -1.02 -0.67
C ASN A 17 -5.02 -1.28 -0.46
N GLU A 18 -5.50 -2.40 -1.01
CA GLU A 18 -6.85 -2.89 -0.75
C GLU A 18 -6.86 -3.75 0.51
N PHE A 19 -7.95 -3.66 1.27
CA PHE A 19 -8.21 -4.53 2.40
C PHE A 19 -9.58 -5.22 2.25
N PRO A 20 -9.70 -6.50 2.66
CA PRO A 20 -10.95 -7.23 2.55
C PRO A 20 -11.89 -6.88 3.69
N VAL A 21 -13.18 -6.80 3.36
CA VAL A 21 -14.30 -6.74 4.30
C VAL A 21 -15.25 -7.88 3.97
N ALA A 22 -15.32 -8.88 4.84
CA ALA A 22 -16.21 -10.01 4.70
C ALA A 22 -17.39 -9.85 5.67
N PHE A 23 -18.60 -10.15 5.21
CA PHE A 23 -19.81 -10.10 6.03
C PHE A 23 -20.88 -11.03 5.48
N GLU A 24 -21.89 -11.28 6.28
CA GLU A 24 -23.06 -12.09 5.92
C GLU A 24 -24.32 -11.22 6.00
N LEU A 25 -25.12 -11.28 4.94
CA LEU A 25 -26.44 -10.68 4.88
C LEU A 25 -27.50 -11.75 5.14
N GLN A 26 -28.42 -11.49 6.04
CA GLN A 26 -29.52 -12.38 6.33
C GLN A 26 -30.84 -11.62 6.32
N SER A 27 -31.88 -12.25 5.79
CA SER A 27 -33.25 -11.73 5.84
C SER A 27 -34.21 -12.84 6.22
N ASN A 28 -35.23 -12.52 6.99
CA ASN A 28 -36.33 -13.47 7.30
C ASN A 28 -37.52 -13.31 6.33
N PHE A 29 -37.38 -12.58 5.27
CA PHE A 29 -38.35 -12.42 4.18
C PHE A 29 -37.63 -12.37 2.84
N SER A 30 -38.33 -12.70 1.74
CA SER A 30 -37.81 -12.50 0.39
C SER A 30 -38.11 -11.08 -0.06
N SER A 31 -37.11 -10.37 -0.58
CA SER A 31 -37.26 -9.02 -1.12
C SER A 31 -38.11 -9.06 -2.41
N VAL A 32 -39.08 -8.17 -2.52
CA VAL A 32 -39.87 -7.97 -3.75
C VAL A 32 -39.07 -7.18 -4.78
N GLU A 33 -38.27 -6.23 -4.29
CA GLU A 33 -37.36 -5.41 -5.08
C GLU A 33 -35.92 -5.67 -4.61
N LYS A 34 -34.97 -5.24 -5.43
CA LYS A 34 -33.55 -5.35 -5.05
C LYS A 34 -33.25 -4.42 -3.88
N GLU A 35 -32.56 -4.94 -2.90
CA GLU A 35 -32.04 -4.16 -1.77
C GLU A 35 -30.67 -3.59 -2.11
N LYS A 36 -30.47 -2.32 -1.76
CA LYS A 36 -29.22 -1.62 -1.99
C LYS A 36 -28.25 -1.88 -0.84
N LEU A 37 -27.12 -2.48 -1.15
CA LEU A 37 -25.97 -2.58 -0.26
C LEU A 37 -24.99 -1.48 -0.63
N GLU A 38 -24.52 -0.72 0.34
CA GLU A 38 -23.55 0.35 0.11
C GLU A 38 -22.50 0.45 1.23
N ILE A 39 -21.32 0.87 0.85
CA ILE A 39 -20.27 1.28 1.79
C ILE A 39 -19.93 2.73 1.50
N THR A 40 -19.96 3.55 2.54
CA THR A 40 -19.56 4.96 2.44
C THR A 40 -18.36 5.25 3.33
N HIS A 41 -17.51 6.20 2.89
CA HIS A 41 -16.40 6.73 3.63
C HIS A 41 -16.47 8.26 3.65
N LYS A 42 -16.56 8.87 4.83
CA LYS A 42 -16.73 10.33 4.99
C LYS A 42 -17.92 10.88 4.16
N GLY A 43 -19.00 10.10 4.07
CA GLY A 43 -20.21 10.44 3.31
C GLY A 43 -20.09 10.30 1.80
N LYS A 44 -18.97 9.77 1.28
CA LYS A 44 -18.81 9.45 -0.14
C LYS A 44 -19.01 7.96 -0.37
N LEU A 45 -19.70 7.61 -1.44
CA LEU A 45 -19.91 6.23 -1.84
C LEU A 45 -18.58 5.61 -2.29
N VAL A 46 -18.24 4.45 -1.71
CA VAL A 46 -17.04 3.65 -2.01
C VAL A 46 -17.42 2.39 -2.76
N TYR A 47 -18.55 1.78 -2.38
CA TYR A 47 -19.07 0.57 -2.99
C TYR A 47 -20.59 0.58 -3.00
N GLU A 48 -21.20 0.01 -4.05
CA GLU A 48 -22.64 -0.19 -4.13
C GLU A 48 -22.98 -1.46 -4.93
N GLU A 49 -23.96 -2.19 -4.47
CA GLU A 49 -24.49 -3.36 -5.15
C GLU A 49 -25.99 -3.51 -4.87
N TRP A 50 -26.74 -4.00 -5.85
CA TRP A 50 -28.17 -4.29 -5.71
C TRP A 50 -28.40 -5.79 -5.65
N LEU A 51 -28.98 -6.28 -4.54
CA LEU A 51 -29.11 -7.68 -4.20
C LEU A 51 -30.57 -8.10 -4.06
N ASN A 52 -30.88 -9.33 -4.47
CA ASN A 52 -32.14 -9.98 -4.11
C ASN A 52 -31.88 -10.81 -2.84
N LEU A 53 -32.65 -10.56 -1.79
CA LEU A 53 -32.60 -11.34 -0.57
C LEU A 53 -33.71 -12.41 -0.58
N GLU A 54 -33.36 -13.65 -0.22
CA GLU A 54 -34.28 -14.74 -0.05
C GLU A 54 -34.47 -15.02 1.45
N ALA A 55 -35.73 -15.35 1.83
CA ALA A 55 -36.03 -15.60 3.23
C ALA A 55 -35.19 -16.75 3.79
N ASN A 56 -34.53 -16.51 4.91
CA ASN A 56 -33.72 -17.48 5.65
C ASN A 56 -32.53 -18.06 4.85
N THR A 57 -32.12 -17.39 3.76
CA THR A 57 -30.97 -17.78 2.95
C THR A 57 -29.88 -16.73 3.13
N PRO A 58 -28.84 -16.99 3.92
CA PRO A 58 -27.75 -16.03 4.11
C PRO A 58 -26.90 -15.87 2.84
N ILE A 59 -26.44 -14.65 2.59
CA ILE A 59 -25.54 -14.31 1.50
C ILE A 59 -24.22 -13.86 2.09
N ALA A 60 -23.16 -14.65 1.90
CA ALA A 60 -21.79 -14.24 2.25
C ALA A 60 -21.20 -13.35 1.15
N LYS A 61 -20.57 -12.27 1.54
CA LYS A 61 -19.89 -11.31 0.66
C LYS A 61 -18.50 -11.01 1.17
N GLU A 62 -17.59 -10.82 0.24
CA GLU A 62 -16.27 -10.24 0.49
C GLU A 62 -16.03 -9.11 -0.51
N ILE A 63 -15.64 -7.96 -0.02
CA ILE A 63 -15.44 -6.74 -0.80
C ILE A 63 -14.04 -6.22 -0.50
N LEU A 64 -13.32 -5.82 -1.53
CA LEU A 64 -12.02 -5.16 -1.42
C LEU A 64 -12.23 -3.64 -1.44
N ILE A 65 -11.68 -2.95 -0.46
CA ILE A 65 -11.76 -1.49 -0.32
C ILE A 65 -10.36 -0.91 -0.32
N GLU A 66 -10.12 0.11 -1.13
CA GLU A 66 -8.82 0.79 -1.16
C GLU A 66 -8.68 1.77 0.02
N ALA A 67 -7.54 1.69 0.73
CA ALA A 67 -7.19 2.57 1.84
C ALA A 67 -6.57 3.88 1.31
N ASN A 68 -7.38 4.92 1.14
CA ASN A 68 -6.99 6.16 0.44
C ASN A 68 -6.55 7.31 1.37
N ALA A 69 -6.56 7.12 2.69
CA ALA A 69 -6.19 8.16 3.66
C ALA A 69 -5.54 7.52 4.89
N GLU A 70 -4.47 8.14 5.38
CA GLU A 70 -3.73 7.72 6.57
C GLU A 70 -4.49 7.98 7.87
N GLY A 71 -4.17 7.21 8.91
CA GLY A 71 -4.76 7.31 10.25
C GLY A 71 -6.04 6.51 10.38
N ILE A 72 -6.81 6.76 11.44
CA ILE A 72 -8.05 6.04 11.71
C ILE A 72 -9.13 6.48 10.73
N GLN A 73 -9.63 5.52 9.95
CA GLN A 73 -10.68 5.74 8.96
C GLN A 73 -11.93 4.94 9.33
N TYR A 74 -13.09 5.54 9.12
CA TYR A 74 -14.39 4.93 9.38
C TYR A 74 -15.13 4.71 8.08
N TYR A 75 -15.62 3.48 7.89
CA TYR A 75 -16.46 3.11 6.76
C TYR A 75 -17.81 2.65 7.29
N ASP A 76 -18.88 3.17 6.72
CA ASP A 76 -20.24 2.78 7.08
C ASP A 76 -20.80 1.83 6.03
N LEU A 77 -20.95 0.56 6.43
CA LEU A 77 -21.60 -0.48 5.65
C LEU A 77 -23.09 -0.45 5.98
N SER A 78 -23.95 -0.38 4.97
CA SER A 78 -25.39 -0.34 5.14
C SER A 78 -26.14 -1.11 4.06
N ILE A 79 -27.29 -1.66 4.44
CA ILE A 79 -28.27 -2.20 3.51
C ILE A 79 -29.58 -1.40 3.62
N SER A 80 -30.22 -1.13 2.47
CA SER A 80 -31.48 -0.41 2.45
C SER A 80 -32.53 -1.10 3.31
N SER A 81 -33.40 -0.32 3.94
CA SER A 81 -34.48 -0.84 4.77
C SER A 81 -35.80 -0.89 4.01
N PHE A 82 -36.59 -1.94 4.21
CA PHE A 82 -37.90 -2.06 3.62
C PHE A 82 -39.02 -1.47 4.50
N LYS A 83 -40.18 -1.24 3.90
CA LYS A 83 -41.35 -0.70 4.61
C LYS A 83 -41.93 -1.76 5.56
N GLY A 84 -41.92 -1.45 6.87
CA GLY A 84 -42.45 -2.34 7.91
C GLY A 84 -41.37 -3.11 8.68
N GLU A 85 -40.12 -2.88 8.40
CA GLU A 85 -39.00 -3.40 9.18
C GLU A 85 -39.02 -2.86 10.62
N LYS A 86 -38.91 -3.77 11.59
CA LYS A 86 -39.01 -3.45 13.02
C LYS A 86 -37.69 -2.98 13.61
N ASN A 87 -36.60 -3.61 13.19
CA ASN A 87 -35.24 -3.25 13.63
C ASN A 87 -34.41 -2.83 12.43
N ARG A 88 -33.99 -1.57 12.39
CA ARG A 88 -33.15 -1.00 11.34
C ARG A 88 -31.72 -0.75 11.79
N GLN A 89 -31.40 -0.98 13.07
CA GLN A 89 -30.07 -0.76 13.60
C GLN A 89 -29.08 -1.82 13.09
N ASN A 90 -29.56 -3.03 12.90
CA ASN A 90 -28.78 -4.16 12.36
C ASN A 90 -28.57 -4.11 10.83
N ASN A 91 -29.11 -3.08 10.16
CA ASN A 91 -28.87 -2.79 8.74
C ASN A 91 -27.61 -1.95 8.54
N ASN A 92 -26.95 -1.56 9.60
CA ASN A 92 -25.79 -0.68 9.53
C ASN A 92 -24.67 -1.24 10.40
N PHE A 93 -23.45 -1.14 9.88
CA PHE A 93 -22.24 -1.52 10.62
C PHE A 93 -21.13 -0.51 10.31
N ARG A 94 -20.45 -0.01 11.35
CA ARG A 94 -19.30 0.88 11.19
C ARG A 94 -18.00 0.12 11.38
N LEU A 95 -17.16 0.13 10.36
CA LEU A 95 -15.80 -0.37 10.37
C LEU A 95 -14.86 0.74 10.87
N SER A 96 -13.87 0.38 11.67
CA SER A 96 -12.77 1.25 12.09
C SER A 96 -11.47 0.64 11.64
N ILE A 97 -10.77 1.30 10.72
CA ILE A 97 -9.53 0.83 10.12
C ILE A 97 -8.41 1.82 10.42
N GLU A 98 -7.31 1.36 11.00
CA GLU A 98 -6.09 2.15 11.10
C GLU A 98 -5.28 1.97 9.82
N VAL A 99 -5.16 3.05 9.04
CA VAL A 99 -4.39 3.06 7.80
C VAL A 99 -2.99 3.59 8.07
N LEU A 100 -2.00 2.72 7.94
CA LEU A 100 -0.59 3.02 8.13
C LEU A 100 0.07 3.44 6.82
N ASN A 101 0.90 4.47 6.88
CA ASN A 101 1.77 4.83 5.78
C ASN A 101 3.06 4.01 5.88
N ASN A 102 3.25 3.07 4.97
CA ASN A 102 4.44 2.23 4.87
C ASN A 102 5.24 2.55 3.60
N THR A 103 5.27 3.82 3.20
CA THR A 103 6.06 4.24 2.05
C THR A 103 7.54 4.11 2.36
N GLN A 104 8.26 3.36 1.54
CA GLN A 104 9.71 3.18 1.61
C GLN A 104 10.38 4.07 0.56
N ASN A 105 11.24 4.96 1.00
CA ASN A 105 12.05 5.80 0.12
C ASN A 105 13.30 5.04 -0.31
N ILE A 106 13.51 4.91 -1.61
CA ILE A 106 14.65 4.21 -2.21
C ILE A 106 15.45 5.21 -3.04
N LEU A 107 16.76 5.28 -2.81
CA LEU A 107 17.67 6.09 -3.59
C LEU A 107 18.53 5.19 -4.49
N ILE A 108 18.54 5.44 -5.79
CA ILE A 108 19.46 4.83 -6.72
C ILE A 108 20.57 5.83 -7.04
N LEU A 109 21.77 5.59 -6.50
CA LEU A 109 22.98 6.36 -6.81
C LEU A 109 23.77 5.65 -7.91
N ALA A 110 23.99 6.29 -9.02
CA ALA A 110 24.70 5.74 -10.15
C ALA A 110 26.02 6.45 -10.44
N SER A 111 27.01 5.69 -10.94
CA SER A 111 28.29 6.25 -11.39
C SER A 111 28.15 7.10 -12.66
N ALA A 112 27.22 6.72 -13.54
CA ALA A 112 26.90 7.37 -14.80
C ALA A 112 25.47 7.02 -15.25
N PRO A 113 24.88 7.76 -16.20
CA PRO A 113 23.59 7.39 -16.80
C PRO A 113 23.66 5.98 -17.41
N HIS A 114 22.65 5.14 -17.12
CA HIS A 114 22.56 3.78 -17.60
C HIS A 114 21.11 3.33 -17.76
N PRO A 115 20.77 2.53 -18.80
CA PRO A 115 19.40 2.03 -18.99
C PRO A 115 18.86 1.23 -17.79
N ASP A 116 19.71 0.51 -17.08
CA ASP A 116 19.32 -0.28 -15.90
C ASP A 116 18.71 0.55 -14.81
N ILE A 117 19.10 1.84 -14.68
CA ILE A 117 18.54 2.76 -13.67
C ILE A 117 17.05 2.96 -13.89
N SER A 118 16.66 3.21 -15.14
CA SER A 118 15.24 3.36 -15.50
C SER A 118 14.48 2.05 -15.33
N ALA A 119 15.09 0.91 -15.67
CA ALA A 119 14.48 -0.39 -15.49
C ALA A 119 14.28 -0.73 -14.01
N LEU A 120 15.29 -0.51 -13.16
CA LEU A 120 15.20 -0.68 -11.71
C LEU A 120 14.13 0.22 -11.10
N LYS A 121 14.15 1.50 -11.47
CA LYS A 121 13.14 2.46 -11.01
C LYS A 121 11.74 1.99 -11.37
N SER A 122 11.49 1.67 -12.64
CA SER A 122 10.17 1.22 -13.11
C SER A 122 9.73 -0.07 -12.42
N ALA A 123 10.63 -1.03 -12.22
CA ALA A 123 10.32 -2.27 -11.53
C ALA A 123 9.96 -2.05 -10.05
N LEU A 124 10.68 -1.19 -9.34
CA LEU A 124 10.40 -0.86 -7.95
C LEU A 124 9.09 -0.08 -7.80
N GLU A 125 8.82 0.89 -8.67
CA GLU A 125 7.62 1.72 -8.65
C GLU A 125 6.33 0.97 -9.05
N THR A 126 6.41 -0.29 -9.48
CA THR A 126 5.22 -1.15 -9.58
C THR A 126 4.62 -1.46 -8.20
N GLY A 127 5.43 -1.42 -7.16
CA GLY A 127 4.97 -1.51 -5.77
C GLY A 127 4.45 -0.16 -5.28
N LYS A 128 3.18 -0.09 -4.90
CA LYS A 128 2.50 1.15 -4.44
C LYS A 128 3.19 1.83 -3.23
N ASN A 129 4.00 1.08 -2.49
CA ASN A 129 4.64 1.53 -1.26
C ASN A 129 6.11 1.97 -1.45
N TYR A 130 6.61 2.03 -2.68
CA TYR A 130 7.97 2.46 -2.97
C TYR A 130 8.00 3.80 -3.68
N ARG A 131 8.81 4.72 -3.16
CA ARG A 131 9.15 5.99 -3.80
C ARG A 131 10.61 5.96 -4.19
N VAL A 132 10.91 6.01 -5.48
CA VAL A 132 12.26 5.84 -6.00
C VAL A 132 12.82 7.16 -6.54
N GLU A 133 13.89 7.62 -5.93
CA GLU A 133 14.70 8.73 -6.41
C GLU A 133 15.96 8.19 -7.10
N THR A 134 16.39 8.86 -8.17
CA THR A 134 17.61 8.51 -8.91
C THR A 134 18.52 9.73 -9.00
N ALA A 135 19.79 9.54 -8.72
CA ALA A 135 20.78 10.61 -8.84
C ALA A 135 22.13 10.07 -9.32
N LEU A 136 22.89 10.93 -9.98
CA LEU A 136 24.31 10.66 -10.22
C LEU A 136 25.09 10.93 -8.93
N ALA A 137 25.96 10.00 -8.56
CA ALA A 137 26.68 10.06 -7.28
C ALA A 137 27.46 11.36 -7.07
N HIS A 138 28.05 11.92 -8.14
CA HIS A 138 28.81 13.17 -8.07
C HIS A 138 27.95 14.44 -7.96
N GLU A 139 26.64 14.35 -8.20
CA GLU A 139 25.69 15.45 -8.11
C GLU A 139 24.84 15.40 -6.83
N PHE A 140 24.79 14.25 -6.17
CA PHE A 140 23.94 14.03 -5.01
C PHE A 140 24.42 14.84 -3.80
N LYS A 141 23.51 15.65 -3.24
CA LYS A 141 23.74 16.49 -2.06
C LYS A 141 22.68 16.30 -0.97
N GLY A 142 21.81 15.28 -1.15
CA GLY A 142 20.72 15.03 -0.23
C GLY A 142 21.17 14.35 1.07
N GLU A 143 20.21 14.18 1.97
CA GLU A 143 20.35 13.50 3.25
C GLU A 143 20.15 12.00 3.03
N LEU A 144 21.11 11.17 3.45
CA LEU A 144 21.04 9.72 3.26
C LEU A 144 20.02 9.04 4.18
N GLU A 145 19.82 9.63 5.34
CA GLU A 145 18.90 9.17 6.38
C GLU A 145 17.42 9.30 5.98
N ALA A 146 17.12 10.04 4.91
CA ALA A 146 15.78 10.16 4.34
C ALA A 146 15.34 8.89 3.58
N TYR A 147 16.26 7.93 3.35
CA TYR A 147 16.02 6.73 2.57
C TYR A 147 16.09 5.47 3.42
N ASN A 148 15.22 4.50 3.08
CA ASN A 148 15.19 3.17 3.71
C ASN A 148 16.15 2.19 3.01
N LEU A 149 16.42 2.43 1.71
CA LEU A 149 17.35 1.64 0.90
C LEU A 149 18.12 2.55 -0.04
N ILE A 150 19.45 2.35 -0.12
CA ILE A 150 20.30 2.99 -1.12
C ILE A 150 20.84 1.91 -2.06
N ILE A 151 20.58 2.06 -3.36
CA ILE A 151 21.10 1.18 -4.40
C ILE A 151 22.30 1.87 -5.05
N LEU A 152 23.48 1.26 -4.91
CA LEU A 152 24.73 1.74 -5.50
C LEU A 152 24.94 1.04 -6.86
N HIS A 153 24.59 1.73 -7.96
CA HIS A 153 24.73 1.19 -9.30
C HIS A 153 26.13 1.49 -9.88
N GLN A 154 26.92 0.44 -10.07
CA GLN A 154 28.30 0.46 -10.55
C GLN A 154 29.26 1.36 -9.72
N LEU A 155 28.97 1.46 -8.42
CA LEU A 155 29.82 2.12 -7.43
C LEU A 155 30.42 1.07 -6.47
N PRO A 156 31.63 1.31 -5.92
CA PRO A 156 32.57 2.40 -6.22
C PRO A 156 33.11 2.31 -7.67
N GLU A 157 33.31 3.47 -8.27
CA GLU A 157 33.78 3.56 -9.65
C GLU A 157 35.30 3.63 -9.76
N LYS A 158 35.83 3.33 -10.95
CA LYS A 158 37.23 3.60 -11.29
C LYS A 158 37.47 5.11 -11.35
N GLY A 159 38.31 5.64 -10.50
CA GLY A 159 38.61 7.09 -10.45
C GLY A 159 38.31 7.75 -9.10
N ALA A 160 37.67 7.07 -8.21
CA ALA A 160 37.45 7.47 -6.81
C ALA A 160 36.77 8.85 -6.59
N ARG A 161 36.03 9.37 -7.57
CA ARG A 161 35.36 10.68 -7.51
C ARG A 161 34.33 10.77 -6.36
N ASN A 162 33.71 9.63 -6.02
CA ASN A 162 32.60 9.56 -5.07
C ASN A 162 32.99 8.89 -3.74
N LYS A 163 34.29 8.84 -3.42
CA LYS A 163 34.81 8.14 -2.24
C LYS A 163 34.17 8.65 -0.94
N ASP A 164 34.04 9.97 -0.80
CA ASP A 164 33.46 10.57 0.41
C ASP A 164 31.96 10.24 0.55
N LEU A 165 31.21 10.29 -0.57
CA LEU A 165 29.80 9.91 -0.56
C LEU A 165 29.64 8.44 -0.21
N ILE A 166 30.42 7.55 -0.81
CA ILE A 166 30.38 6.11 -0.54
C ILE A 166 30.73 5.84 0.94
N SER A 167 31.74 6.51 1.48
CA SER A 167 32.08 6.40 2.91
C SER A 167 30.92 6.84 3.81
N ARG A 168 30.23 7.93 3.47
CA ARG A 168 29.02 8.37 4.19
C ARG A 168 27.89 7.35 4.09
N VAL A 169 27.66 6.76 2.91
CA VAL A 169 26.65 5.70 2.72
C VAL A 169 26.97 4.49 3.57
N MET A 170 28.22 4.04 3.60
CA MET A 170 28.62 2.86 4.41
C MET A 170 28.60 3.13 5.91
N GLN A 171 28.72 4.37 6.35
CA GLN A 171 28.62 4.79 7.75
C GLN A 171 27.17 5.09 8.18
N SER A 172 26.25 5.22 7.23
CA SER A 172 24.82 5.43 7.52
C SER A 172 24.19 4.14 8.05
N ASN A 173 23.10 4.29 8.79
CA ASN A 173 22.26 3.13 9.23
C ASN A 173 21.31 2.65 8.13
N THR A 174 21.45 3.16 6.90
CA THR A 174 20.57 2.82 5.79
C THR A 174 21.01 1.52 5.14
N SER A 175 20.06 0.66 4.80
CA SER A 175 20.34 -0.56 4.04
C SER A 175 20.94 -0.24 2.66
N VAL A 176 21.95 -1.01 2.24
CA VAL A 176 22.66 -0.77 0.98
C VAL A 176 22.61 -2.01 0.09
N LEU A 177 22.25 -1.81 -1.19
CA LEU A 177 22.30 -2.83 -2.23
C LEU A 177 23.29 -2.41 -3.31
N PHE A 178 24.24 -3.28 -3.65
CA PHE A 178 25.19 -3.05 -4.72
C PHE A 178 24.72 -3.72 -6.02
N VAL A 179 24.66 -2.95 -7.10
CA VAL A 179 24.50 -3.43 -8.47
C VAL A 179 25.81 -3.20 -9.20
N THR A 180 26.62 -4.24 -9.27
CA THR A 180 27.97 -4.18 -9.86
C THR A 180 27.92 -4.27 -11.38
N GLY A 181 28.97 -3.76 -12.05
CA GLY A 181 29.05 -3.80 -13.51
C GLY A 181 30.43 -3.38 -14.02
N LYS A 182 30.49 -2.99 -15.30
CA LYS A 182 31.74 -2.68 -16.02
C LYS A 182 32.59 -1.58 -15.38
N TYR A 183 31.93 -0.62 -14.74
CA TYR A 183 32.61 0.53 -14.13
C TYR A 183 32.97 0.32 -12.67
N THR A 184 32.49 -0.77 -12.05
CA THR A 184 32.81 -1.09 -10.66
C THR A 184 34.31 -1.32 -10.45
N LYS A 185 34.89 -0.68 -9.44
CA LYS A 185 36.25 -0.89 -8.99
C LYS A 185 36.29 -2.01 -7.93
N TRP A 186 36.56 -3.23 -8.37
CA TRP A 186 36.47 -4.42 -7.54
C TRP A 186 37.31 -4.41 -6.27
N ASN A 187 38.54 -3.87 -6.33
CA ASN A 187 39.37 -3.78 -5.12
C ASN A 187 38.72 -2.90 -4.05
N SER A 188 38.20 -1.74 -4.43
CA SER A 188 37.53 -0.84 -3.51
C SER A 188 36.17 -1.40 -3.04
N PHE A 189 35.50 -2.20 -3.85
CA PHE A 189 34.28 -2.89 -3.46
C PHE A 189 34.57 -3.96 -2.40
N ASN A 190 35.63 -4.76 -2.56
CA ASN A 190 36.03 -5.79 -1.60
C ASN A 190 36.48 -5.18 -0.25
N GLU A 191 37.24 -4.06 -0.29
CA GLU A 191 37.67 -3.33 0.91
C GLU A 191 36.50 -2.78 1.77
N MET A 192 35.32 -2.65 1.21
CA MET A 192 34.11 -2.18 1.92
C MET A 192 33.32 -3.30 2.60
N GLN A 193 33.66 -4.58 2.33
CA GLN A 193 32.97 -5.76 2.88
C GLN A 193 33.70 -6.37 4.08
N ASP A 194 34.94 -5.96 4.29
CA ASP A 194 35.78 -6.34 5.44
C ASP A 194 35.55 -5.39 6.63
#